data_0a923712a769a0de14f8e15518e2f914
#
_entry.id   0a923712a769a0de14f8e15518e2f914
#
_cell.length_a   1.000
_cell.length_b   1.000
_cell.length_c   1.000
_cell.angle_alpha   90.00
_cell.angle_beta   90.00
_cell.angle_gamma   90.00
#
_symmetry.space_group_name_H-M   'P 1'
#
loop_
_entity.id
_entity.type
_entity.pdbx_description
1 polymer ?
#
loop_
_entity_poly.entity_id
_entity_poly.type
_entity_poly.pdbx_seq_one_letter_code
_entity_poly.pdbx_strand_id
1 'polypeptide(L)'
;MKFYTYYEIVVYLLLSYLALYFAEPDCAIIKNTIQKYTTSAKKTNIRLMQYNTEWLFIDYYSASNCPGAGCTWKNQSDAETHLSYVAKVIHDLAPDIVNICEIEGCDELNMLIQGSSYNPYLINGKDTSTGQNVGMLTKIQPKINLYRTEQHVNYPIPNSKCGYTGAPGTAGVSKHYITEFTLNNMNIAFIGAHLLAFPTDSLRCAEREAQATVLQNVIISYIDKKYEVIMLGDFNDFDENTPDRNNNIPTSRVLDILKGMNTNVYTLYNAANLIPQSNRYSDWYDSNGDCKSTLNEFSMIDHVLLTSNLMDKVKNVFIYHEYAEYCGKYNSDHYPVIVDFDFS
;
A
#
# COMPACT_ATOMS: atom_id res chain seq x y z
N MET A 1 -10.43 -47.31 -6.58
CA MET A 1 -9.45 -46.65 -7.44
C MET A 1 -10.21 -45.97 -8.58
N LYS A 2 -10.40 -44.63 -8.55
CA LYS A 2 -11.09 -43.91 -9.62
C LYS A 2 -10.09 -43.67 -10.75
N PHE A 3 -10.36 -44.24 -11.92
CA PHE A 3 -9.60 -43.94 -13.12
C PHE A 3 -10.09 -42.58 -13.65
N TYR A 4 -9.25 -41.55 -13.58
CA TYR A 4 -9.48 -40.30 -14.29
C TYR A 4 -9.28 -40.53 -15.77
N THR A 5 -10.17 -40.07 -16.61
CA THR A 5 -10.04 -40.19 -18.07
C THR A 5 -8.86 -39.33 -18.53
N TYR A 6 -8.19 -39.74 -19.58
CA TYR A 6 -7.07 -39.00 -20.18
C TYR A 6 -7.43 -37.54 -20.50
N TYR A 7 -8.69 -37.26 -20.76
CA TYR A 7 -9.23 -35.93 -21.01
C TYR A 7 -9.25 -35.06 -19.73
N GLU A 8 -9.62 -35.61 -18.60
CA GLU A 8 -9.62 -34.88 -17.32
C GLU A 8 -8.21 -34.52 -16.87
N ILE A 9 -7.23 -35.40 -17.12
CA ILE A 9 -5.82 -35.15 -16.81
C ILE A 9 -5.25 -34.05 -17.72
N VAL A 10 -5.58 -34.06 -19.00
CA VAL A 10 -5.14 -33.03 -19.96
C VAL A 10 -5.79 -31.67 -19.65
N VAL A 11 -7.07 -31.64 -19.29
CA VAL A 11 -7.75 -30.42 -18.87
C VAL A 11 -7.17 -29.87 -17.56
N TYR A 12 -6.86 -30.74 -16.58
CA TYR A 12 -6.20 -30.32 -15.33
C TYR A 12 -4.79 -29.79 -15.56
N LEU A 13 -4.01 -30.42 -16.45
CA LEU A 13 -2.68 -29.95 -16.82
C LEU A 13 -2.73 -28.66 -17.64
N LEU A 14 -3.73 -28.48 -18.51
CA LEU A 14 -3.93 -27.23 -19.25
C LEU A 14 -4.39 -26.09 -18.32
N LEU A 15 -5.30 -26.36 -17.37
CA LEU A 15 -5.73 -25.37 -16.40
C LEU A 15 -4.61 -25.01 -15.41
N SER A 16 -3.78 -25.98 -14.99
CA SER A 16 -2.60 -25.70 -14.17
C SER A 16 -1.50 -24.98 -14.96
N TYR A 17 -1.36 -25.25 -16.25
CA TYR A 17 -0.43 -24.51 -17.13
C TYR A 17 -0.90 -23.09 -17.41
N LEU A 18 -2.20 -22.88 -17.60
CA LEU A 18 -2.81 -21.54 -17.71
C LEU A 18 -2.71 -20.76 -16.39
N ALA A 19 -2.91 -21.40 -15.24
CA ALA A 19 -2.75 -20.76 -13.95
C ALA A 19 -1.29 -20.36 -13.64
N LEU A 20 -0.31 -21.08 -14.21
CA LEU A 20 1.12 -20.72 -14.13
C LEU A 20 1.51 -19.60 -15.11
N TYR A 21 0.69 -19.32 -16.11
CA TYR A 21 0.97 -18.29 -17.13
C TYR A 21 0.46 -16.89 -16.76
N PHE A 22 -0.34 -16.76 -15.68
CA PHE A 22 -0.97 -15.50 -15.28
C PHE A 22 -0.50 -14.99 -13.91
N ALA A 23 0.47 -15.63 -13.27
CA ALA A 23 1.09 -15.07 -12.07
C ALA A 23 2.32 -14.30 -12.54
N GLU A 24 2.25 -12.99 -12.53
CA GLU A 24 3.42 -12.13 -12.68
C GLU A 24 4.52 -12.56 -11.69
N PRO A 25 5.80 -12.64 -12.11
CA PRO A 25 6.87 -13.05 -11.22
C PRO A 25 7.10 -12.02 -10.11
N ASP A 26 7.40 -12.49 -8.90
CA ASP A 26 7.88 -11.60 -7.84
C ASP A 26 9.14 -10.84 -8.30
N CYS A 27 9.21 -9.53 -8.01
CA CYS A 27 10.39 -8.73 -8.31
C CYS A 27 11.47 -8.89 -7.27
N ALA A 28 12.70 -8.78 -7.73
CA ALA A 28 13.93 -8.67 -6.94
C ALA A 28 14.02 -9.57 -5.70
N ILE A 29 14.50 -10.76 -5.92
CA ILE A 29 15.01 -11.60 -4.84
C ILE A 29 16.38 -11.04 -4.43
N ILE A 30 16.59 -10.76 -3.14
CA ILE A 30 17.90 -10.45 -2.61
C ILE A 30 18.80 -11.66 -2.89
N LYS A 31 19.61 -11.58 -3.92
CA LYS A 31 20.59 -12.62 -4.22
C LYS A 31 21.65 -12.54 -3.12
N ASN A 32 21.91 -13.64 -2.42
CA ASN A 32 23.02 -13.82 -1.48
C ASN A 32 24.39 -13.79 -2.20
N THR A 33 24.55 -13.02 -3.23
CA THR A 33 25.83 -12.72 -3.83
C THR A 33 26.41 -11.57 -3.05
N ILE A 34 27.56 -11.79 -2.44
CA ILE A 34 28.47 -10.79 -1.90
C ILE A 34 28.87 -9.85 -3.08
N GLN A 35 27.92 -9.05 -3.54
CA GLN A 35 28.25 -7.85 -4.29
C GLN A 35 28.82 -6.91 -3.23
N LYS A 36 30.10 -6.56 -3.35
CA LYS A 36 30.73 -5.45 -2.64
C LYS A 36 29.87 -4.20 -2.93
N TYR A 37 28.83 -4.04 -2.13
CA TYR A 37 28.22 -2.72 -2.03
C TYR A 37 29.29 -1.83 -1.46
N THR A 38 29.75 -0.88 -2.22
CA THR A 38 30.46 0.27 -1.69
C THR A 38 29.66 0.70 -0.49
N THR A 39 30.28 0.69 0.69
CA THR A 39 29.73 1.27 1.91
C THR A 39 29.32 2.69 1.56
N SER A 40 28.08 2.86 1.14
CA SER A 40 27.47 4.16 0.93
C SER A 40 27.69 4.91 2.24
N ALA A 41 28.29 6.09 2.15
CA ALA A 41 28.37 7.00 3.28
C ALA A 41 26.97 6.96 3.94
N LYS A 42 26.92 6.73 5.27
CA LYS A 42 25.67 6.57 6.02
C LYS A 42 24.75 7.70 5.62
N LYS A 43 23.75 7.41 4.78
CA LYS A 43 22.77 8.42 4.37
C LYS A 43 21.91 8.71 5.59
N THR A 44 22.00 9.92 6.11
CA THR A 44 21.26 10.33 7.31
C THR A 44 19.89 10.90 6.97
N ASN A 45 19.75 11.53 5.82
CA ASN A 45 18.48 12.09 5.37
C ASN A 45 17.79 11.08 4.44
N ILE A 46 16.63 10.60 4.84
CA ILE A 46 15.82 9.60 4.10
C ILE A 46 14.47 10.20 3.79
N ARG A 47 14.08 10.18 2.53
CA ARG A 47 12.72 10.52 2.09
C ARG A 47 11.92 9.26 1.82
N LEU A 48 10.80 9.13 2.51
CA LEU A 48 9.80 8.08 2.35
C LEU A 48 8.59 8.65 1.60
N MET A 49 8.00 7.85 0.73
CA MET A 49 6.78 8.18 -0.02
C MET A 49 5.78 7.04 0.07
N GLN A 50 4.54 7.36 0.43
CA GLN A 50 3.36 6.51 0.22
C GLN A 50 2.60 7.05 -0.98
N TYR A 51 2.27 6.18 -1.95
CA TYR A 51 1.52 6.59 -3.13
C TYR A 51 0.60 5.48 -3.63
N ASN A 52 -0.70 5.70 -3.63
CA ASN A 52 -1.64 4.92 -4.43
C ASN A 52 -1.65 5.50 -5.85
N THR A 53 -1.43 4.66 -6.85
CA THR A 53 -1.19 5.08 -8.24
C THR A 53 -2.40 4.87 -9.16
N GLU A 54 -3.59 4.62 -8.60
CA GLU A 54 -4.83 4.47 -9.35
C GLU A 54 -4.68 3.52 -10.56
N TRP A 55 -4.78 2.21 -10.32
CA TRP A 55 -4.74 1.20 -11.38
C TRP A 55 -3.57 1.34 -12.36
N LEU A 56 -2.33 1.34 -11.83
CA LEU A 56 -1.13 1.32 -12.67
C LEU A 56 -1.00 -0.03 -13.38
N PHE A 57 -1.80 -0.19 -14.42
CA PHE A 57 -1.93 -1.41 -15.22
C PHE A 57 -1.63 -1.09 -16.68
N ILE A 58 -0.70 -1.81 -17.29
CA ILE A 58 -0.33 -1.65 -18.69
C ILE A 58 -0.96 -2.73 -19.55
N ASP A 59 -1.05 -3.94 -19.06
CA ASP A 59 -1.61 -5.07 -19.78
C ASP A 59 -3.16 -5.08 -19.73
N TYR A 60 -3.74 -4.55 -18.64
CA TYR A 60 -5.18 -4.49 -18.40
C TYR A 60 -5.69 -3.05 -18.42
N TYR A 61 -5.66 -2.41 -19.58
CA TYR A 61 -6.01 -1.00 -19.77
C TYR A 61 -7.48 -0.73 -20.10
N SER A 62 -8.33 -1.75 -20.11
CA SER A 62 -9.77 -1.57 -20.32
C SER A 62 -10.59 -2.53 -19.47
N ALA A 63 -11.87 -2.18 -19.23
CA ALA A 63 -12.79 -3.02 -18.46
C ALA A 63 -12.99 -4.43 -19.04
N SER A 64 -12.70 -4.65 -20.34
CA SER A 64 -12.84 -5.95 -20.99
C SER A 64 -11.68 -6.90 -20.72
N ASN A 65 -10.51 -6.42 -20.40
CA ASN A 65 -9.31 -7.21 -20.11
C ASN A 65 -8.71 -6.92 -18.71
N CYS A 66 -9.31 -6.05 -17.92
CA CYS A 66 -9.00 -5.89 -16.53
C CYS A 66 -9.57 -7.04 -15.70
N PRO A 67 -8.79 -7.69 -14.79
CA PRO A 67 -9.26 -8.82 -14.01
C PRO A 67 -10.38 -8.47 -13.01
N GLY A 68 -10.55 -7.19 -12.66
CA GLY A 68 -11.65 -6.67 -11.84
C GLY A 68 -12.44 -5.60 -12.56
N ALA A 69 -13.59 -5.21 -12.02
CA ALA A 69 -14.28 -4.00 -12.46
C ALA A 69 -13.53 -2.79 -11.91
N GLY A 70 -13.21 -1.81 -12.73
CA GLY A 70 -12.70 -0.52 -12.25
C GLY A 70 -11.40 -0.03 -12.83
N CYS A 71 -10.76 -0.77 -13.76
CA CYS A 71 -9.61 -0.21 -14.47
C CYS A 71 -9.97 1.12 -15.15
N THR A 72 -9.23 2.16 -14.85
CA THR A 72 -9.51 3.52 -15.27
C THR A 72 -9.18 3.75 -16.75
N TRP A 73 -8.12 3.12 -17.25
CA TRP A 73 -7.55 3.41 -18.56
C TRP A 73 -8.29 2.67 -19.66
N LYS A 74 -8.61 3.39 -20.74
CA LYS A 74 -9.46 2.87 -21.83
C LYS A 74 -8.68 2.23 -22.96
N ASN A 75 -7.39 2.51 -23.04
CA ASN A 75 -6.49 1.99 -24.07
C ASN A 75 -5.03 2.08 -23.59
N GLN A 76 -4.15 1.39 -24.29
CA GLN A 76 -2.73 1.32 -23.94
C GLN A 76 -2.05 2.70 -23.89
N SER A 77 -2.38 3.60 -24.79
CA SER A 77 -1.79 4.95 -24.82
C SER A 77 -2.14 5.77 -23.58
N ASP A 78 -3.37 5.62 -23.06
CA ASP A 78 -3.78 6.28 -21.83
C ASP A 78 -3.03 5.68 -20.62
N ALA A 79 -2.91 4.35 -20.56
CA ALA A 79 -2.17 3.65 -19.51
C ALA A 79 -0.68 4.02 -19.51
N GLU A 80 -0.03 4.06 -20.67
CA GLU A 80 1.37 4.49 -20.81
C GLU A 80 1.54 5.98 -20.44
N THR A 81 0.57 6.81 -20.76
CA THR A 81 0.58 8.23 -20.38
C THR A 81 0.46 8.37 -18.85
N HIS A 82 -0.45 7.65 -18.21
CA HIS A 82 -0.57 7.59 -16.77
C HIS A 82 0.74 7.14 -16.11
N LEU A 83 1.33 6.03 -16.57
CA LEU A 83 2.62 5.56 -16.07
C LEU A 83 3.70 6.65 -16.16
N SER A 84 3.73 7.42 -17.24
CA SER A 84 4.70 8.51 -17.42
C SER A 84 4.50 9.65 -16.41
N TYR A 85 3.25 9.96 -16.02
CA TYR A 85 2.94 10.95 -14.98
C TYR A 85 3.35 10.44 -13.59
N VAL A 86 3.04 9.20 -13.26
CA VAL A 86 3.47 8.57 -11.99
C VAL A 86 5.00 8.56 -11.90
N ALA A 87 5.70 8.15 -12.97
CA ALA A 87 7.16 8.18 -13.04
C ALA A 87 7.72 9.59 -12.83
N LYS A 88 7.09 10.61 -13.44
CA LYS A 88 7.46 12.02 -13.26
C LYS A 88 7.33 12.46 -11.79
N VAL A 89 6.24 12.13 -11.12
CA VAL A 89 6.02 12.46 -9.71
C VAL A 89 7.11 11.82 -8.84
N ILE A 90 7.43 10.55 -9.04
CA ILE A 90 8.50 9.85 -8.33
C ILE A 90 9.86 10.51 -8.61
N HIS A 91 10.14 10.87 -9.86
CA HIS A 91 11.37 11.54 -10.24
C HIS A 91 11.52 12.91 -9.57
N ASP A 92 10.48 13.75 -9.62
CA ASP A 92 10.50 15.12 -9.11
C ASP A 92 10.65 15.16 -7.58
N LEU A 93 9.99 14.25 -6.88
CA LEU A 93 10.07 14.11 -5.42
C LEU A 93 11.33 13.36 -4.96
N ALA A 94 11.92 12.55 -5.83
CA ALA A 94 13.16 11.79 -5.63
C ALA A 94 13.26 11.03 -4.29
N PRO A 95 12.24 10.32 -3.83
CA PRO A 95 12.26 9.60 -2.57
C PRO A 95 13.36 8.54 -2.52
N ASP A 96 13.70 8.06 -1.33
CA ASP A 96 14.64 6.95 -1.15
C ASP A 96 13.91 5.60 -1.11
N ILE A 97 12.71 5.61 -0.53
CA ILE A 97 11.82 4.44 -0.44
C ILE A 97 10.42 4.90 -0.84
N VAL A 98 9.77 4.14 -1.72
CA VAL A 98 8.39 4.36 -2.16
C VAL A 98 7.58 3.11 -1.87
N ASN A 99 6.49 3.23 -1.14
CA ASN A 99 5.41 2.24 -1.11
C ASN A 99 4.39 2.63 -2.18
N ILE A 100 4.05 1.69 -3.07
CA ILE A 100 3.14 1.92 -4.19
C ILE A 100 1.97 0.96 -4.07
N CYS A 101 0.75 1.49 -4.09
CA CYS A 101 -0.48 0.72 -4.15
C CYS A 101 -1.07 0.73 -5.55
N GLU A 102 -1.92 -0.26 -5.85
CA GLU A 102 -2.67 -0.41 -7.10
C GLU A 102 -1.82 -0.64 -8.35
N ILE A 103 -0.75 -1.38 -8.20
CA ILE A 103 0.05 -1.81 -9.35
C ILE A 103 -0.36 -3.20 -9.82
N GLU A 104 -0.23 -3.45 -11.11
CA GLU A 104 -0.46 -4.76 -11.70
C GLU A 104 0.64 -5.74 -11.29
N GLY A 105 1.90 -5.40 -11.54
CA GLY A 105 2.98 -6.32 -11.29
C GLY A 105 4.38 -5.71 -11.34
N CYS A 106 5.31 -6.59 -11.63
CA CYS A 106 6.73 -6.29 -11.65
C CYS A 106 7.14 -5.45 -12.86
N ASP A 107 6.46 -5.62 -13.98
CA ASP A 107 6.82 -4.94 -15.22
C ASP A 107 6.51 -3.45 -15.13
N GLU A 108 5.39 -3.07 -14.51
CA GLU A 108 5.05 -1.67 -14.23
C GLU A 108 6.08 -1.01 -13.32
N LEU A 109 6.51 -1.70 -12.24
CA LEU A 109 7.57 -1.20 -11.38
C LEU A 109 8.88 -0.99 -12.15
N ASN A 110 9.25 -1.91 -13.03
CA ASN A 110 10.44 -1.79 -13.86
C ASN A 110 10.33 -0.63 -14.85
N MET A 111 9.15 -0.40 -15.44
CA MET A 111 8.90 0.72 -16.34
C MET A 111 9.02 2.06 -15.63
N LEU A 112 8.47 2.19 -14.41
CA LEU A 112 8.57 3.42 -13.59
C LEU A 112 10.01 3.86 -13.33
N ILE A 113 10.94 2.92 -13.23
CA ILE A 113 12.31 3.20 -12.78
C ILE A 113 13.36 3.22 -13.92
N GLN A 114 12.93 3.16 -15.17
CA GLN A 114 13.86 3.18 -16.29
C GLN A 114 14.85 4.35 -16.21
N GLY A 115 16.15 4.02 -16.25
CA GLY A 115 17.22 5.01 -16.13
C GLY A 115 17.44 5.58 -14.72
N SER A 116 16.80 5.04 -13.69
CA SER A 116 16.96 5.48 -12.30
C SER A 116 17.85 4.54 -11.47
N SER A 117 18.11 4.92 -10.22
CA SER A 117 18.87 4.11 -9.25
C SER A 117 17.99 3.28 -8.31
N TYR A 118 16.71 3.19 -8.57
CA TYR A 118 15.79 2.36 -7.77
C TYR A 118 15.93 0.88 -8.10
N ASN A 119 15.61 0.06 -7.12
CA ASN A 119 15.38 -1.36 -7.30
C ASN A 119 13.90 -1.63 -6.99
N PRO A 120 13.19 -2.39 -7.85
CA PRO A 120 11.81 -2.76 -7.64
C PRO A 120 11.72 -3.98 -6.74
N TYR A 121 10.72 -4.02 -5.88
CA TYR A 121 10.39 -5.16 -5.04
C TYR A 121 8.88 -5.35 -5.01
N LEU A 122 8.44 -6.56 -5.28
CA LEU A 122 7.06 -6.95 -5.20
C LEU A 122 6.98 -8.43 -4.82
N ILE A 123 6.02 -8.76 -4.00
CA ILE A 123 5.54 -10.12 -3.79
C ILE A 123 4.06 -10.15 -4.14
N ASN A 124 3.66 -11.06 -5.03
CA ASN A 124 2.29 -11.10 -5.54
C ASN A 124 1.28 -11.20 -4.40
N GLY A 125 0.26 -10.37 -4.50
CA GLY A 125 -0.89 -10.36 -3.61
C GLY A 125 -1.80 -11.56 -3.83
N LYS A 126 -2.86 -11.61 -3.04
CA LYS A 126 -3.95 -12.60 -3.18
C LYS A 126 -5.29 -11.92 -3.51
N ASP A 127 -5.24 -10.74 -4.09
CA ASP A 127 -6.44 -10.06 -4.55
C ASP A 127 -6.88 -10.61 -5.90
N THR A 128 -7.79 -11.59 -5.84
CA THR A 128 -8.37 -12.20 -7.03
C THR A 128 -9.52 -11.39 -7.64
N SER A 129 -9.95 -10.32 -6.95
CA SER A 129 -11.06 -9.48 -7.43
C SER A 129 -10.59 -8.41 -8.39
N THR A 130 -9.44 -7.78 -8.11
CA THR A 130 -8.91 -6.67 -8.90
C THR A 130 -7.55 -6.96 -9.52
N GLY A 131 -6.81 -7.96 -9.02
CA GLY A 131 -5.44 -8.23 -9.45
C GLY A 131 -4.42 -7.19 -8.96
N GLN A 132 -4.85 -6.20 -8.17
CA GLN A 132 -3.99 -5.15 -7.65
C GLN A 132 -2.98 -5.68 -6.63
N ASN A 133 -1.78 -5.14 -6.67
CA ASN A 133 -0.71 -5.44 -5.75
C ASN A 133 -0.24 -4.18 -4.99
N VAL A 134 0.61 -4.41 -3.98
CA VAL A 134 1.40 -3.39 -3.31
C VAL A 134 2.86 -3.71 -3.53
N GLY A 135 3.62 -2.76 -4.06
CA GLY A 135 5.03 -2.90 -4.34
C GLY A 135 5.88 -1.83 -3.65
N MET A 136 7.19 -1.96 -3.82
CA MET A 136 8.16 -1.03 -3.26
C MET A 136 9.24 -0.70 -4.29
N LEU A 137 9.57 0.59 -4.41
CA LEU A 137 10.78 1.05 -5.08
C LEU A 137 11.75 1.58 -4.04
N THR A 138 13.00 1.19 -4.09
CA THR A 138 13.97 1.70 -3.11
C THR A 138 15.38 1.84 -3.67
N LYS A 139 16.09 2.89 -3.22
CA LYS A 139 17.53 3.09 -3.42
C LYS A 139 18.36 2.45 -2.30
N ILE A 140 17.70 2.00 -1.23
CA ILE A 140 18.29 1.39 -0.04
C ILE A 140 17.93 -0.08 -0.04
N GLN A 141 18.94 -0.96 0.07
CA GLN A 141 18.66 -2.38 0.05
C GLN A 141 17.93 -2.83 1.31
N PRO A 142 16.79 -3.55 1.19
CA PRO A 142 16.16 -4.22 2.31
C PRO A 142 17.09 -5.29 2.90
N LYS A 143 16.97 -5.53 4.19
CA LYS A 143 17.74 -6.55 4.92
C LYS A 143 17.27 -7.97 4.61
N ILE A 144 15.98 -8.12 4.36
CA ILE A 144 15.34 -9.40 4.00
C ILE A 144 14.46 -9.22 2.77
N ASN A 145 14.19 -10.32 2.07
CA ASN A 145 13.19 -10.33 0.99
C ASN A 145 11.81 -9.94 1.52
N LEU A 146 10.99 -9.38 0.63
CA LEU A 146 9.59 -9.15 0.96
C LEU A 146 8.92 -10.50 1.28
N TYR A 147 8.06 -10.48 2.28
CA TYR A 147 7.20 -11.62 2.60
C TYR A 147 5.81 -11.14 3.01
N ARG A 148 4.87 -12.06 3.09
CA ARG A 148 3.47 -11.81 3.45
C ARG A 148 3.10 -12.64 4.68
N THR A 149 2.16 -12.16 5.48
CA THR A 149 1.49 -13.01 6.46
C THR A 149 0.27 -13.69 5.83
N GLU A 150 0.07 -14.96 6.18
CA GLU A 150 -1.10 -15.74 5.77
C GLU A 150 -2.16 -15.83 6.88
N GLN A 151 -2.02 -15.02 7.92
CA GLN A 151 -2.96 -15.01 9.03
C GLN A 151 -4.32 -14.48 8.60
N HIS A 152 -5.37 -15.02 9.21
CA HIS A 152 -6.76 -14.58 9.09
C HIS A 152 -7.33 -14.32 10.48
N VAL A 153 -8.23 -13.35 10.57
CA VAL A 153 -8.95 -12.99 11.79
C VAL A 153 -10.44 -13.03 11.49
N ASN A 154 -11.22 -13.46 12.46
CA ASN A 154 -12.68 -13.47 12.36
C ASN A 154 -13.23 -12.04 12.32
N TYR A 155 -14.28 -11.82 11.50
CA TYR A 155 -15.08 -10.61 11.52
C TYR A 155 -16.56 -10.92 11.78
N PRO A 156 -17.32 -10.02 12.42
CA PRO A 156 -16.85 -8.78 13.04
C PRO A 156 -15.95 -9.07 14.26
N ILE A 157 -14.97 -8.20 14.48
CA ILE A 157 -14.12 -8.30 15.67
C ILE A 157 -14.89 -7.88 16.95
N PRO A 158 -14.44 -8.26 18.15
CA PRO A 158 -15.04 -7.75 19.39
C PRO A 158 -14.98 -6.21 19.44
N ASN A 159 -16.12 -5.60 19.81
CA ASN A 159 -16.29 -4.13 19.87
C ASN A 159 -16.09 -3.43 18.51
N SER A 160 -16.39 -4.08 17.39
CA SER A 160 -16.45 -3.46 16.09
C SER A 160 -17.37 -2.24 16.08
N LYS A 161 -16.95 -1.16 15.42
CA LYS A 161 -17.77 0.06 15.21
C LYS A 161 -18.56 0.00 13.88
N CYS A 162 -18.35 -1.02 13.04
CA CYS A 162 -18.84 -1.08 11.65
C CYS A 162 -20.36 -1.27 11.51
N GLY A 163 -21.08 -1.58 12.60
CA GLY A 163 -22.53 -1.85 12.53
C GLY A 163 -22.89 -3.09 11.68
N TYR A 164 -21.94 -3.95 11.36
CA TYR A 164 -22.20 -5.17 10.58
C TYR A 164 -22.97 -6.21 11.41
N THR A 165 -24.11 -6.65 10.88
CA THR A 165 -25.01 -7.63 11.51
C THR A 165 -25.17 -8.92 10.71
N GLY A 166 -24.41 -9.08 9.62
CA GLY A 166 -24.45 -10.27 8.78
C GLY A 166 -23.74 -11.48 9.39
N ALA A 167 -23.62 -12.55 8.61
CA ALA A 167 -22.94 -13.76 9.04
C ALA A 167 -21.45 -13.51 9.31
N PRO A 168 -20.87 -14.06 10.38
CA PRO A 168 -19.45 -13.94 10.64
C PRO A 168 -18.62 -14.66 9.57
N GLY A 169 -17.40 -14.15 9.31
CA GLY A 169 -16.46 -14.74 8.39
C GLY A 169 -15.03 -14.57 8.87
N THR A 170 -14.06 -14.77 7.98
CA THR A 170 -12.63 -14.54 8.24
C THR A 170 -12.03 -13.67 7.15
N ALA A 171 -11.17 -12.74 7.52
CA ALA A 171 -10.42 -11.91 6.58
C ALA A 171 -8.92 -11.98 6.85
N GLY A 172 -8.15 -12.04 5.78
CA GLY A 172 -6.70 -11.82 5.74
C GLY A 172 -6.39 -10.60 4.89
N VAL A 173 -5.13 -10.18 4.83
CA VAL A 173 -4.72 -9.04 4.02
C VAL A 173 -4.24 -9.52 2.66
N SER A 174 -5.00 -9.26 1.61
CA SER A 174 -4.67 -9.71 0.25
C SER A 174 -3.55 -8.89 -0.39
N LYS A 175 -3.44 -7.60 -0.07
CA LYS A 175 -2.52 -6.63 -0.65
C LYS A 175 -1.60 -6.06 0.43
N HIS A 176 -0.44 -6.68 0.67
CA HIS A 176 0.57 -6.20 1.62
C HIS A 176 1.90 -6.89 1.41
N TYR A 177 2.94 -6.29 1.94
CA TYR A 177 4.25 -6.91 2.12
C TYR A 177 4.88 -6.46 3.45
N ILE A 178 5.85 -7.22 3.89
CA ILE A 178 6.66 -6.98 5.09
C ILE A 178 8.12 -7.16 4.71
N THR A 179 8.97 -6.23 5.13
CA THR A 179 10.43 -6.34 4.98
C THR A 179 11.14 -5.64 6.14
N GLU A 180 12.46 -5.66 6.13
CA GLU A 180 13.30 -5.06 7.16
C GLU A 180 14.36 -4.14 6.54
N PHE A 181 14.63 -3.04 7.22
CA PHE A 181 15.77 -2.16 6.91
C PHE A 181 16.66 -1.99 8.14
N THR A 182 17.91 -1.61 7.92
CA THR A 182 18.78 -1.05 8.95
C THR A 182 19.19 0.34 8.51
N LEU A 183 18.63 1.37 9.15
CA LEU A 183 18.92 2.77 8.89
C LEU A 183 19.65 3.36 10.08
N ASN A 184 20.86 3.83 9.87
CA ASN A 184 21.72 4.40 10.93
C ASN A 184 21.78 3.57 12.23
N ASN A 185 21.99 2.24 12.12
CA ASN A 185 21.99 1.24 13.21
C ASN A 185 20.62 0.99 13.88
N MET A 186 19.54 1.56 13.37
CA MET A 186 18.18 1.29 13.81
C MET A 186 17.58 0.17 12.95
N ASN A 187 17.12 -0.92 13.55
CA ASN A 187 16.39 -1.96 12.85
C ASN A 187 14.93 -1.54 12.71
N ILE A 188 14.43 -1.54 11.50
CA ILE A 188 13.10 -1.07 11.15
C ILE A 188 12.34 -2.18 10.43
N ALA A 189 11.17 -2.53 10.95
CA ALA A 189 10.17 -3.30 10.22
C ALA A 189 9.37 -2.35 9.32
N PHE A 190 9.31 -2.66 8.04
CA PHE A 190 8.63 -1.87 7.03
C PHE A 190 7.46 -2.69 6.50
N ILE A 191 6.24 -2.17 6.68
CA ILE A 191 5.00 -2.87 6.36
C ILE A 191 4.18 -1.99 5.43
N GLY A 192 4.09 -2.38 4.15
CA GLY A 192 3.25 -1.73 3.15
C GLY A 192 1.95 -2.49 2.96
N ALA A 193 0.81 -1.80 2.93
CA ALA A 193 -0.50 -2.44 2.75
C ALA A 193 -1.49 -1.56 2.00
N HIS A 194 -2.44 -2.21 1.34
CA HIS A 194 -3.64 -1.59 0.81
C HIS A 194 -4.84 -2.39 1.29
N LEU A 195 -5.66 -1.80 2.15
CA LEU A 195 -6.82 -2.46 2.75
C LEU A 195 -8.05 -2.37 1.85
N LEU A 196 -9.12 -3.08 2.21
CA LEU A 196 -10.35 -3.12 1.42
C LEU A 196 -10.97 -1.73 1.26
N ALA A 197 -11.35 -1.38 0.04
CA ALA A 197 -12.05 -0.14 -0.29
C ALA A 197 -13.47 -0.05 0.33
N PHE A 198 -14.12 1.08 0.13
CA PHE A 198 -15.45 1.44 0.62
C PHE A 198 -15.50 1.62 2.14
N PRO A 199 -14.99 2.76 2.65
CA PRO A 199 -14.88 3.04 4.08
C PRO A 199 -16.22 3.03 4.83
N THR A 200 -17.34 3.31 4.14
CA THR A 200 -18.68 3.38 4.74
C THR A 200 -19.53 2.12 4.59
N ASP A 201 -19.11 1.11 3.82
CA ASP A 201 -19.79 -0.17 3.70
C ASP A 201 -19.56 -1.02 4.96
N SER A 202 -20.63 -1.49 5.62
CA SER A 202 -20.53 -2.16 6.92
C SER A 202 -19.81 -3.52 6.87
N LEU A 203 -19.97 -4.30 5.79
CA LEU A 203 -19.26 -5.56 5.61
C LEU A 203 -17.77 -5.28 5.34
N ARG A 204 -17.48 -4.40 4.38
CA ARG A 204 -16.09 -4.00 4.06
C ARG A 204 -15.38 -3.40 5.26
N CYS A 205 -16.09 -2.61 6.05
CA CYS A 205 -15.61 -2.08 7.32
C CYS A 205 -15.21 -3.22 8.28
N ALA A 206 -16.08 -4.21 8.51
CA ALA A 206 -15.81 -5.33 9.41
C ALA A 206 -14.64 -6.21 8.93
N GLU A 207 -14.54 -6.45 7.63
CA GLU A 207 -13.40 -7.14 7.01
C GLU A 207 -12.11 -6.33 7.18
N ARG A 208 -12.13 -5.00 7.01
CA ARG A 208 -10.97 -4.12 7.22
C ARG A 208 -10.48 -4.10 8.66
N GLU A 209 -11.38 -4.09 9.65
CA GLU A 209 -10.99 -4.21 11.06
C GLU A 209 -10.27 -5.55 11.33
N ALA A 210 -10.71 -6.65 10.70
CA ALA A 210 -10.02 -7.93 10.80
C ALA A 210 -8.65 -7.88 10.09
N GLN A 211 -8.54 -7.25 8.92
CA GLN A 211 -7.26 -7.00 8.25
C GLN A 211 -6.30 -6.18 9.11
N ALA A 212 -6.79 -5.11 9.72
CA ALA A 212 -6.00 -4.30 10.66
C ALA A 212 -5.51 -5.12 11.85
N THR A 213 -6.34 -6.04 12.38
CA THR A 213 -5.96 -6.93 13.48
C THR A 213 -4.88 -7.93 13.05
N VAL A 214 -4.90 -8.44 11.82
CA VAL A 214 -3.82 -9.27 11.26
C VAL A 214 -2.51 -8.48 11.25
N LEU A 215 -2.53 -7.24 10.75
CA LEU A 215 -1.33 -6.39 10.71
C LEU A 215 -0.86 -5.97 12.10
N GLN A 216 -1.78 -5.75 13.04
CA GLN A 216 -1.44 -5.52 14.45
C GLN A 216 -0.62 -6.67 15.03
N ASN A 217 -0.98 -7.92 14.77
CA ASN A 217 -0.22 -9.08 15.22
C ASN A 217 1.22 -9.09 14.65
N VAL A 218 1.38 -8.67 13.39
CA VAL A 218 2.71 -8.49 12.78
C VAL A 218 3.49 -7.39 13.50
N ILE A 219 2.88 -6.23 13.72
CA ILE A 219 3.51 -5.10 14.43
C ILE A 219 3.99 -5.56 15.82
N ILE A 220 3.14 -6.21 16.61
CA ILE A 220 3.48 -6.72 17.95
C ILE A 220 4.70 -7.63 17.87
N SER A 221 4.75 -8.54 16.89
CA SER A 221 5.87 -9.47 16.73
C SER A 221 7.21 -8.77 16.47
N TYR A 222 7.20 -7.60 15.83
CA TYR A 222 8.39 -6.79 15.61
C TYR A 222 8.76 -5.93 16.81
N ILE A 223 7.77 -5.37 17.50
CA ILE A 223 7.99 -4.64 18.75
C ILE A 223 8.65 -5.54 19.80
N ASP A 224 8.21 -6.79 19.92
CA ASP A 224 8.82 -7.79 20.84
C ASP A 224 10.29 -8.05 20.50
N LYS A 225 10.65 -7.99 19.20
CA LYS A 225 12.03 -8.10 18.72
C LYS A 225 12.84 -6.81 18.82
N LYS A 226 12.27 -5.73 19.38
CA LYS A 226 12.89 -4.40 19.52
C LYS A 226 13.20 -3.70 18.20
N TYR A 227 12.36 -3.92 17.20
CA TYR A 227 12.38 -3.15 15.97
C TYR A 227 11.55 -1.88 16.13
N GLU A 228 11.96 -0.82 15.47
CA GLU A 228 11.07 0.29 15.12
C GLU A 228 10.14 -0.16 13.99
N VAL A 229 8.98 0.47 13.88
CA VAL A 229 7.97 0.10 12.88
C VAL A 229 7.57 1.29 12.03
N ILE A 230 7.60 1.12 10.72
CA ILE A 230 6.94 1.96 9.73
C ILE A 230 5.80 1.12 9.15
N MET A 231 4.57 1.52 9.38
CA MET A 231 3.37 0.95 8.76
C MET A 231 2.74 2.02 7.88
N LEU A 232 2.62 1.74 6.56
CA LEU A 232 2.11 2.74 5.63
C LEU A 232 1.27 2.08 4.53
N GLY A 233 0.43 2.90 3.91
CA GLY A 233 -0.42 2.43 2.82
C GLY A 233 -1.70 3.21 2.68
N ASP A 234 -2.49 2.81 1.70
CA ASP A 234 -3.89 3.16 1.60
C ASP A 234 -4.69 2.22 2.52
N PHE A 235 -5.15 2.77 3.65
CA PHE A 235 -5.91 1.99 4.61
C PHE A 235 -7.42 2.07 4.39
N ASN A 236 -7.85 2.88 3.41
CA ASN A 236 -9.26 3.08 3.08
C ASN A 236 -10.11 3.42 4.31
N ASP A 237 -9.54 4.19 5.23
CA ASP A 237 -10.21 4.59 6.46
C ASP A 237 -9.64 5.89 7.04
N PHE A 238 -10.41 6.53 7.91
CA PHE A 238 -10.09 7.83 8.50
C PHE A 238 -9.46 7.66 9.88
N ASP A 239 -8.69 8.66 10.32
CA ASP A 239 -8.08 8.68 11.65
C ASP A 239 -8.76 9.73 12.55
N GLU A 240 -9.55 9.28 13.54
CA GLU A 240 -10.24 10.16 14.49
C GLU A 240 -9.27 11.08 15.26
N ASN A 241 -8.04 10.61 15.54
CA ASN A 241 -7.04 11.37 16.28
C ASN A 241 -6.20 12.30 15.39
N THR A 242 -6.30 12.14 14.06
CA THR A 242 -5.63 12.97 13.07
C THR A 242 -6.66 13.38 12.02
N PRO A 243 -7.61 14.25 12.37
CA PRO A 243 -8.71 14.63 11.48
C PRO A 243 -8.18 15.16 10.16
N ASP A 244 -8.78 14.72 9.07
CA ASP A 244 -8.50 15.24 7.74
C ASP A 244 -9.11 16.64 7.53
N ARG A 245 -8.92 17.17 6.33
CA ARG A 245 -9.44 18.49 5.93
C ARG A 245 -10.93 18.64 6.18
N ASN A 246 -11.71 17.59 5.98
CA ASN A 246 -13.16 17.59 6.05
C ASN A 246 -13.74 17.13 7.39
N ASN A 247 -12.88 16.72 8.35
CA ASN A 247 -13.29 16.09 9.60
C ASN A 247 -14.10 14.81 9.35
N ASN A 248 -13.70 13.99 8.38
CA ASN A 248 -14.33 12.71 8.14
C ASN A 248 -14.18 11.81 9.37
N ILE A 249 -15.29 11.24 9.81
CA ILE A 249 -15.35 10.42 11.03
C ILE A 249 -15.28 8.94 10.63
N PRO A 250 -14.35 8.15 11.21
CA PRO A 250 -14.27 6.73 10.91
C PRO A 250 -15.50 5.99 11.45
N THR A 251 -16.04 5.10 10.63
CA THR A 251 -17.07 4.13 11.04
C THR A 251 -16.46 2.84 11.57
N SER A 252 -15.14 2.74 11.57
CA SER A 252 -14.34 1.58 11.96
C SER A 252 -13.38 1.88 13.10
N ARG A 253 -12.62 0.88 13.50
CA ARG A 253 -11.49 0.96 14.43
C ARG A 253 -10.15 0.69 13.75
N VAL A 254 -10.07 0.74 12.42
CA VAL A 254 -8.87 0.36 11.66
C VAL A 254 -7.64 1.12 12.16
N LEU A 255 -7.69 2.46 12.17
CA LEU A 255 -6.55 3.29 12.62
C LEU A 255 -6.25 3.11 14.11
N ASP A 256 -7.27 2.95 14.96
CA ASP A 256 -7.08 2.65 16.38
C ASP A 256 -6.33 1.33 16.59
N ILE A 257 -6.70 0.28 15.82
CA ILE A 257 -6.07 -1.04 15.89
C ILE A 257 -4.62 -0.94 15.40
N LEU A 258 -4.37 -0.35 14.24
CA LEU A 258 -3.02 -0.22 13.68
C LEU A 258 -2.11 0.64 14.56
N LYS A 259 -2.63 1.70 15.18
CA LYS A 259 -1.89 2.54 16.13
C LYS A 259 -1.69 1.90 17.50
N GLY A 260 -2.32 0.75 17.77
CA GLY A 260 -2.19 0.07 19.06
C GLY A 260 -3.01 0.70 20.19
N MET A 261 -4.02 1.54 19.89
CA MET A 261 -4.85 2.20 20.89
C MET A 261 -5.70 1.23 21.72
N ASN A 262 -5.87 0.01 21.24
CA ASN A 262 -6.58 -1.08 21.91
C ASN A 262 -5.65 -2.00 22.73
N THR A 263 -4.37 -1.68 22.85
CA THR A 263 -3.36 -2.48 23.55
C THR A 263 -2.40 -1.57 24.32
N ASN A 264 -1.73 -2.13 25.33
CA ASN A 264 -0.67 -1.44 26.07
C ASN A 264 0.74 -1.88 25.60
N VAL A 265 0.84 -2.58 24.47
CA VAL A 265 2.11 -3.14 23.99
C VAL A 265 2.94 -2.12 23.23
N TYR A 266 2.29 -1.29 22.41
CA TYR A 266 2.93 -0.28 21.58
C TYR A 266 1.98 0.86 21.23
N THR A 267 2.53 1.95 20.73
CA THR A 267 1.77 3.04 20.09
C THR A 267 2.49 3.45 18.82
N LEU A 268 1.74 3.52 17.70
CA LEU A 268 2.19 4.20 16.49
C LEU A 268 1.51 5.55 16.37
N TYR A 269 2.25 6.50 15.84
CA TYR A 269 1.83 7.88 15.63
C TYR A 269 1.63 8.15 14.13
N ASN A 270 0.55 8.80 13.77
CA ASN A 270 0.30 9.19 12.40
C ASN A 270 1.14 10.43 12.03
N ALA A 271 2.04 10.29 11.08
CA ALA A 271 2.91 11.38 10.62
C ALA A 271 2.11 12.60 10.12
N ALA A 272 0.90 12.39 9.60
CA ALA A 272 0.03 13.46 9.13
C ALA A 272 -0.37 14.46 10.23
N ASN A 273 -0.21 14.13 11.51
CA ASN A 273 -0.38 15.10 12.60
C ASN A 273 0.53 16.34 12.47
N LEU A 274 1.65 16.20 11.76
CA LEU A 274 2.58 17.31 11.50
C LEU A 274 2.17 18.20 10.32
N ILE A 275 1.13 17.83 9.58
CA ILE A 275 0.59 18.60 8.46
C ILE A 275 -0.54 19.51 8.98
N PRO A 276 -0.65 20.78 8.57
CA PRO A 276 -1.83 21.58 8.85
C PRO A 276 -3.11 20.88 8.36
N GLN A 277 -4.16 20.87 9.16
CA GLN A 277 -5.39 20.13 8.87
C GLN A 277 -5.98 20.47 7.50
N SER A 278 -5.92 21.72 7.06
CA SER A 278 -6.38 22.16 5.73
C SER A 278 -5.68 21.47 4.56
N ASN A 279 -4.51 20.87 4.79
CA ASN A 279 -3.70 20.16 3.80
C ASN A 279 -3.69 18.65 4.03
N ARG A 280 -4.49 18.14 4.98
CA ARG A 280 -4.61 16.69 5.24
C ARG A 280 -5.66 16.09 4.33
N TYR A 281 -5.30 15.83 3.08
CA TYR A 281 -6.07 15.03 2.15
C TYR A 281 -5.11 14.33 1.18
N SER A 282 -5.33 13.05 0.98
CA SER A 282 -4.51 12.20 0.10
C SER A 282 -5.32 11.56 -1.01
N ASP A 283 -6.61 11.81 -1.05
CA ASP A 283 -7.54 11.23 -1.99
C ASP A 283 -8.56 12.26 -2.44
N TRP A 284 -8.96 12.18 -3.71
CA TRP A 284 -10.05 12.92 -4.30
C TRP A 284 -11.04 11.97 -4.97
N TYR A 285 -12.18 11.78 -4.35
CA TYR A 285 -13.25 10.96 -4.89
C TYR A 285 -14.32 11.83 -5.57
N ASP A 286 -14.33 11.80 -6.91
CA ASP A 286 -15.35 12.52 -7.73
C ASP A 286 -16.73 11.87 -7.56
N SER A 287 -17.41 12.25 -6.49
CA SER A 287 -18.67 11.63 -6.06
C SER A 287 -19.85 11.93 -6.96
N ASN A 288 -19.78 13.03 -7.71
CA ASN A 288 -20.84 13.51 -8.59
C ASN A 288 -20.56 13.30 -10.09
N GLY A 289 -19.34 12.87 -10.45
CA GLY A 289 -18.92 12.58 -11.83
C GLY A 289 -18.75 13.82 -12.71
N ASP A 290 -18.56 15.00 -12.11
CA ASP A 290 -18.45 16.26 -12.87
C ASP A 290 -17.01 16.66 -13.21
N CYS A 291 -16.05 15.87 -12.76
CA CYS A 291 -14.60 16.05 -12.97
C CYS A 291 -14.06 17.38 -12.45
N LYS A 292 -14.64 17.90 -11.39
CA LYS A 292 -14.20 19.13 -10.72
C LYS A 292 -14.09 18.87 -9.24
N SER A 293 -12.89 18.98 -8.72
CA SER A 293 -12.67 18.81 -7.29
C SER A 293 -13.44 19.84 -6.46
N THR A 294 -14.16 19.35 -5.48
CA THR A 294 -14.79 20.16 -4.44
C THR A 294 -14.28 19.77 -3.07
N LEU A 295 -14.41 20.65 -2.09
CA LEU A 295 -13.89 20.40 -0.75
C LEU A 295 -14.42 19.11 -0.13
N ASN A 296 -15.67 18.74 -0.41
CA ASN A 296 -16.33 17.58 0.18
C ASN A 296 -15.86 16.23 -0.42
N GLU A 297 -15.10 16.28 -1.50
CA GLU A 297 -14.59 15.11 -2.21
C GLU A 297 -13.18 14.73 -1.80
N PHE A 298 -12.54 15.58 -0.99
CA PHE A 298 -11.21 15.27 -0.46
C PHE A 298 -11.30 14.45 0.83
N SER A 299 -10.46 13.45 0.93
CA SER A 299 -10.31 12.65 2.14
C SER A 299 -8.85 12.27 2.41
N MET A 300 -8.54 11.81 3.61
CA MET A 300 -7.22 11.27 3.93
C MET A 300 -7.35 9.81 4.32
N ILE A 301 -6.97 8.93 3.41
CA ILE A 301 -7.01 7.47 3.58
C ILE A 301 -5.64 6.81 3.40
N ASP A 302 -4.64 7.56 2.91
CA ASP A 302 -3.24 7.15 2.87
C ASP A 302 -2.53 7.61 4.13
N HIS A 303 -1.95 6.69 4.88
CA HIS A 303 -1.33 6.99 6.16
C HIS A 303 0.10 6.47 6.25
N VAL A 304 0.91 7.16 7.07
CA VAL A 304 2.24 6.72 7.51
C VAL A 304 2.26 6.71 9.04
N LEU A 305 2.28 5.52 9.61
CA LEU A 305 2.28 5.29 11.06
C LEU A 305 3.67 4.88 11.51
N LEU A 306 4.17 5.54 12.56
CA LEU A 306 5.55 5.44 13.01
C LEU A 306 5.62 5.17 14.52
N THR A 307 6.58 4.37 14.97
CA THR A 307 6.96 4.30 16.39
C THR A 307 7.51 5.65 16.87
N SER A 308 7.48 5.89 18.19
CA SER A 308 7.90 7.16 18.79
C SER A 308 9.32 7.57 18.39
N ASN A 309 10.29 6.63 18.46
CA ASN A 309 11.68 6.93 18.10
C ASN A 309 11.85 7.35 16.63
N LEU A 310 11.00 6.84 15.72
CA LEU A 310 10.97 7.27 14.33
C LEU A 310 10.30 8.64 14.18
N MET A 311 9.24 8.92 14.94
CA MET A 311 8.62 10.26 14.97
C MET A 311 9.62 11.34 15.38
N ASP A 312 10.51 11.05 16.35
CA ASP A 312 11.57 11.95 16.77
C ASP A 312 12.62 12.23 15.68
N LYS A 313 12.67 11.40 14.63
CA LYS A 313 13.53 11.58 13.47
C LYS A 313 12.85 12.27 12.29
N VAL A 314 11.55 12.52 12.37
CA VAL A 314 10.81 13.21 11.32
C VAL A 314 11.21 14.68 11.29
N LYS A 315 11.66 15.12 10.11
CA LYS A 315 12.05 16.52 9.86
C LYS A 315 10.94 17.30 9.16
N ASN A 316 10.22 16.63 8.26
CA ASN A 316 9.14 17.26 7.49
C ASN A 316 8.13 16.21 7.05
N VAL A 317 6.86 16.60 6.97
CA VAL A 317 5.79 15.80 6.39
C VAL A 317 4.93 16.69 5.53
N PHE A 318 4.62 16.24 4.32
CA PHE A 318 3.70 16.96 3.45
C PHE A 318 2.99 15.98 2.50
N ILE A 319 1.88 16.43 1.93
CA ILE A 319 1.18 15.75 0.84
C ILE A 319 1.41 16.57 -0.42
N TYR A 320 1.77 15.91 -1.50
CA TYR A 320 2.14 16.58 -2.74
C TYR A 320 0.92 16.84 -3.62
N HIS A 321 0.42 18.08 -3.64
CA HIS A 321 -0.77 18.50 -4.37
C HIS A 321 -0.47 19.30 -5.65
N GLU A 322 0.75 19.19 -6.19
CA GLU A 322 1.21 20.05 -7.29
C GLU A 322 0.77 19.58 -8.69
N TYR A 323 -0.23 18.72 -8.80
CA TYR A 323 -0.79 18.34 -10.08
C TYR A 323 -2.31 18.58 -10.14
N ALA A 324 -2.83 18.68 -11.38
CA ALA A 324 -4.23 19.04 -11.60
C ALA A 324 -5.19 17.96 -11.07
N GLU A 325 -6.17 18.39 -10.31
CA GLU A 325 -7.30 17.60 -9.85
C GLU A 325 -8.33 17.53 -10.97
N TYR A 326 -8.38 16.42 -11.67
CA TYR A 326 -9.40 16.15 -12.66
C TYR A 326 -9.52 14.64 -12.88
N CYS A 327 -10.66 14.20 -13.42
CA CYS A 327 -11.03 12.80 -13.68
C CYS A 327 -9.89 11.92 -14.11
N GLY A 328 -8.98 11.57 -13.22
CA GLY A 328 -7.94 10.57 -13.32
C GLY A 328 -7.28 10.33 -14.67
N LYS A 329 -7.30 11.32 -15.59
CA LYS A 329 -6.87 11.03 -16.95
C LYS A 329 -5.44 10.62 -17.07
N TYR A 330 -4.58 11.13 -16.20
CA TYR A 330 -3.15 10.83 -16.29
C TYR A 330 -2.43 10.94 -14.95
N ASN A 331 -3.05 11.56 -13.94
CA ASN A 331 -2.57 11.54 -12.57
C ASN A 331 -3.42 10.54 -11.77
N SER A 332 -2.94 10.12 -10.63
CA SER A 332 -3.73 9.35 -9.67
C SER A 332 -4.80 10.25 -9.04
N ASP A 333 -5.93 9.67 -8.66
CA ASP A 333 -6.91 10.26 -7.75
C ASP A 333 -6.37 10.38 -6.30
N HIS A 334 -5.21 9.78 -6.02
CA HIS A 334 -4.49 9.92 -4.76
C HIS A 334 -3.27 10.84 -4.89
N TYR A 335 -2.94 11.53 -3.79
CA TYR A 335 -1.78 12.41 -3.66
C TYR A 335 -0.70 11.77 -2.78
N PRO A 336 0.57 11.78 -3.21
CA PRO A 336 1.66 11.18 -2.44
C PRO A 336 1.83 11.80 -1.05
N VAL A 337 1.92 10.96 -0.02
CA VAL A 337 2.29 11.36 1.34
C VAL A 337 3.80 11.20 1.51
N ILE A 338 4.48 12.27 1.87
CA ILE A 338 5.95 12.34 1.98
C ILE A 338 6.34 12.52 3.42
N VAL A 339 7.32 11.73 3.88
CA VAL A 339 7.97 11.88 5.18
C VAL A 339 9.48 11.97 5.00
N ASP A 340 10.05 13.07 5.42
CA ASP A 340 11.49 13.29 5.43
C ASP A 340 12.04 13.01 6.84
N PHE A 341 13.00 12.09 6.95
CA PHE A 341 13.68 11.74 8.18
C PHE A 341 15.09 12.31 8.21
N ASP A 342 15.55 12.63 9.43
CA ASP A 342 16.94 12.94 9.74
C ASP A 342 17.45 11.97 10.82
N PHE A 343 18.30 11.05 10.44
CA PHE A 343 18.95 10.07 11.32
C PHE A 343 20.35 10.52 11.77
N SER A 344 20.69 11.80 11.63
CA SER A 344 21.99 12.31 12.10
C SER A 344 22.15 12.19 13.63
#